data_0924fd1af3508b67b1be360d093c0741
#
_entry.id   0924fd1af3508b67b1be360d093c0741
#
_cell.length_a   1.000
_cell.length_b   1.000
_cell.length_c   1.000
_cell.angle_alpha   90.00
_cell.angle_beta   90.00
_cell.angle_gamma   90.00
#
_symmetry.space_group_name_H-M   'P 1'
#
loop_
_entity.id
_entity.type
_entity.pdbx_description
1 polymer ?
#
loop_
_entity_poly.entity_id
_entity_poly.type
_entity_poly.pdbx_seq_one_letter_code
_entity_poly.pdbx_strand_id
1 'polypeptide(L)'
;MRRVFIPFGYFLLILFLSPAVSAETQWSVGVSIGDEGIRNFNLSIGQYYRVPEREVIVVRERGFRDEELPVVFFLASRARVAPGVIIGLRSKGLSWMDITLHFGLSPEIYYVPVKEVRVGPPYGKAYGHYKKHPKHEWKRIALADDDVVNLVNLRFISEHHGYAPETVMKMRAEGRPFVAIHETIYKEGKDRHARKKDHDDDRDDGGKKGKGSWNEKGKGKGKKWKDN
;
A
#
# COMPACT_ATOMS: atom_id res chain seq x y z
N MET A 1 -11.56 83.35 35.81
CA MET A 1 -11.37 81.86 35.97
C MET A 1 -12.08 81.15 34.83
N ARG A 2 -11.35 80.81 33.80
CA ARG A 2 -11.88 80.06 32.62
C ARG A 2 -11.28 78.67 32.65
N ARG A 3 -12.12 77.67 32.85
CA ARG A 3 -11.73 76.23 32.79
C ARG A 3 -11.76 75.79 31.35
N VAL A 4 -10.61 75.33 30.84
CA VAL A 4 -10.47 74.70 29.51
C VAL A 4 -10.76 73.25 29.70
N PHE A 5 -11.79 72.72 29.00
CA PHE A 5 -12.09 71.28 28.87
C PHE A 5 -11.32 70.76 27.64
N ILE A 6 -10.45 69.76 27.89
CA ILE A 6 -9.78 68.99 26.84
C ILE A 6 -10.62 67.74 26.61
N PRO A 7 -11.12 67.44 25.38
CA PRO A 7 -11.79 66.16 25.08
C PRO A 7 -10.76 65.09 24.91
N PHE A 8 -10.90 64.03 25.70
CA PHE A 8 -10.14 62.83 25.63
C PHE A 8 -10.60 62.03 24.41
N GLY A 9 -9.79 62.00 23.33
CA GLY A 9 -10.07 61.22 22.12
C GLY A 9 -9.85 59.74 22.38
N TYR A 10 -10.92 58.96 22.29
CA TYR A 10 -10.86 57.50 22.27
C TYR A 10 -10.25 57.06 20.94
N PHE A 11 -8.99 56.59 20.99
CA PHE A 11 -8.35 55.90 19.88
C PHE A 11 -8.81 54.44 19.86
N LEU A 12 -9.80 54.16 19.03
CA LEU A 12 -10.32 52.79 18.83
C LEU A 12 -9.31 52.00 18.01
N LEU A 13 -8.47 51.21 18.70
CA LEU A 13 -7.54 50.27 18.07
C LEU A 13 -8.34 49.07 17.54
N ILE A 14 -8.71 49.09 16.27
CA ILE A 14 -9.32 47.94 15.59
C ILE A 14 -8.22 46.93 15.30
N LEU A 15 -8.13 45.89 16.14
CA LEU A 15 -7.33 44.71 15.86
C LEU A 15 -8.00 43.93 14.71
N PHE A 16 -7.42 44.02 13.52
CA PHE A 16 -7.76 43.10 12.43
C PHE A 16 -7.24 41.69 12.79
N LEU A 17 -8.12 40.85 13.36
CA LEU A 17 -7.92 39.42 13.41
C LEU A 17 -8.09 38.90 11.98
N SER A 18 -6.99 38.76 11.26
CA SER A 18 -6.99 38.01 10.00
C SER A 18 -7.21 36.55 10.34
N PRO A 19 -8.28 35.88 9.85
CA PRO A 19 -8.36 34.44 9.94
C PRO A 19 -7.20 33.88 9.11
N ALA A 20 -6.31 33.11 9.76
CA ALA A 20 -5.38 32.25 9.05
C ALA A 20 -6.21 31.22 8.29
N VAL A 21 -6.43 31.47 7.02
CA VAL A 21 -6.93 30.47 6.08
C VAL A 21 -5.84 29.41 5.99
N SER A 22 -6.02 28.33 6.76
CA SER A 22 -5.28 27.11 6.52
C SER A 22 -5.65 26.64 5.12
N ALA A 23 -4.78 26.92 4.15
CA ALA A 23 -4.87 26.32 2.84
C ALA A 23 -4.65 24.82 3.04
N GLU A 24 -5.73 24.06 3.25
CA GLU A 24 -5.73 22.63 2.98
C GLU A 24 -5.38 22.49 1.50
N THR A 25 -4.15 22.10 1.26
CA THR A 25 -3.68 21.76 -0.08
C THR A 25 -4.45 20.52 -0.50
N GLN A 26 -5.62 20.69 -1.10
CA GLN A 26 -6.33 19.64 -1.81
C GLN A 26 -5.46 19.25 -3.01
N TRP A 27 -4.67 18.21 -2.83
CA TRP A 27 -4.03 17.51 -3.91
C TRP A 27 -5.10 16.75 -4.68
N SER A 28 -5.80 17.43 -5.57
CA SER A 28 -6.62 16.79 -6.58
C SER A 28 -5.71 16.25 -7.68
N VAL A 29 -4.92 15.23 -7.37
CA VAL A 29 -4.47 14.31 -8.41
C VAL A 29 -5.72 13.58 -8.84
N GLY A 30 -6.21 13.82 -10.07
CA GLY A 30 -7.48 13.36 -10.62
C GLY A 30 -7.61 11.85 -10.80
N VAL A 31 -7.39 11.09 -9.74
CA VAL A 31 -7.80 9.71 -9.63
C VAL A 31 -9.08 9.71 -8.79
N SER A 32 -10.22 9.81 -9.46
CA SER A 32 -11.50 9.50 -8.87
C SER A 32 -11.44 8.05 -8.41
N ILE A 33 -11.29 7.83 -7.08
CA ILE A 33 -11.41 6.49 -6.48
C ILE A 33 -12.91 6.16 -6.56
N GLY A 34 -13.31 5.49 -7.65
CA GLY A 34 -14.67 4.99 -7.80
C GLY A 34 -14.89 3.77 -6.91
N ASP A 35 -16.16 3.38 -6.76
CA ASP A 35 -16.56 2.17 -6.01
C ASP A 35 -15.80 0.92 -6.45
N GLU A 36 -15.40 0.84 -7.72
CA GLU A 36 -14.59 -0.26 -8.25
C GLU A 36 -13.20 -0.31 -7.63
N GLY A 37 -12.52 0.83 -7.47
CA GLY A 37 -11.19 0.89 -6.84
C GLY A 37 -11.22 0.43 -5.38
N ILE A 38 -12.25 0.82 -4.64
CA ILE A 38 -12.46 0.38 -3.26
C ILE A 38 -12.76 -1.13 -3.22
N ARG A 39 -13.60 -1.64 -4.11
CA ARG A 39 -13.90 -3.06 -4.20
C ARG A 39 -12.67 -3.89 -4.54
N ASN A 40 -11.87 -3.47 -5.51
CA ASN A 40 -10.62 -4.13 -5.87
C ASN A 40 -9.63 -4.15 -4.70
N PHE A 41 -9.56 -3.06 -3.93
CA PHE A 41 -8.74 -2.98 -2.72
C PHE A 41 -9.18 -3.98 -1.65
N ASN A 42 -10.49 -4.05 -1.36
CA ASN A 42 -11.04 -5.01 -0.41
C ASN A 42 -10.82 -6.46 -0.84
N LEU A 43 -11.03 -6.76 -2.13
CA LEU A 43 -10.76 -8.08 -2.70
C LEU A 43 -9.29 -8.46 -2.53
N SER A 44 -8.36 -7.56 -2.82
CA SER A 44 -6.93 -7.80 -2.68
C SER A 44 -6.51 -8.00 -1.22
N ILE A 45 -7.13 -7.29 -0.26
CA ILE A 45 -6.93 -7.55 1.17
C ILE A 45 -7.38 -8.97 1.51
N GLY A 46 -8.59 -9.37 1.05
CA GLY A 46 -9.10 -10.72 1.26
C GLY A 46 -8.17 -11.80 0.72
N GLN A 47 -7.64 -11.62 -0.48
CA GLN A 47 -6.71 -12.54 -1.12
C GLN A 47 -5.37 -12.62 -0.36
N TYR A 48 -4.80 -11.47 0.00
CA TYR A 48 -3.49 -11.42 0.66
C TYR A 48 -3.51 -12.02 2.08
N TYR A 49 -4.54 -11.70 2.87
CA TYR A 49 -4.69 -12.23 4.23
C TYR A 49 -5.44 -13.57 4.28
N ARG A 50 -5.90 -14.09 3.13
CA ARG A 50 -6.66 -15.35 3.01
C ARG A 50 -7.94 -15.35 3.84
N VAL A 51 -8.66 -14.26 3.79
CA VAL A 51 -9.99 -14.11 4.41
C VAL A 51 -11.06 -13.85 3.34
N PRO A 52 -12.31 -14.27 3.57
CA PRO A 52 -13.40 -13.96 2.65
C PRO A 52 -13.60 -12.44 2.51
N GLU A 53 -13.88 -11.97 1.30
CA GLU A 53 -14.14 -10.54 1.03
C GLU A 53 -15.22 -9.96 1.95
N ARG A 54 -16.26 -10.76 2.27
CA ARG A 54 -17.33 -10.36 3.22
C ARG A 54 -16.78 -9.94 4.58
N GLU A 55 -15.71 -10.57 5.06
CA GLU A 55 -15.10 -10.19 6.34
C GLU A 55 -14.43 -8.81 6.25
N VAL A 56 -13.82 -8.49 5.12
CA VAL A 56 -13.22 -7.18 4.87
C VAL A 56 -14.31 -6.10 4.85
N ILE A 57 -15.43 -6.38 4.18
CA ILE A 57 -16.59 -5.49 4.12
C ILE A 57 -17.16 -5.26 5.55
N VAL A 58 -17.32 -6.31 6.35
CA VAL A 58 -17.80 -6.19 7.74
C VAL A 58 -16.90 -5.30 8.59
N VAL A 59 -15.56 -5.38 8.43
CA VAL A 59 -14.63 -4.49 9.14
C VAL A 59 -14.83 -3.04 8.71
N ARG A 60 -14.97 -2.80 7.42
CA ARG A 60 -15.25 -1.47 6.87
C ARG A 60 -16.54 -0.87 7.41
N GLU A 61 -17.62 -1.66 7.47
CA GLU A 61 -18.93 -1.25 8.01
C GLU A 61 -18.89 -0.90 9.51
N ARG A 62 -17.85 -1.33 10.23
CA ARG A 62 -17.58 -0.92 11.62
C ARG A 62 -16.94 0.47 11.75
N GLY A 63 -16.81 1.21 10.63
CA GLY A 63 -16.32 2.58 10.59
C GLY A 63 -14.80 2.72 10.51
N PHE A 64 -14.07 1.65 10.17
CA PHE A 64 -12.65 1.74 9.88
C PHE A 64 -12.41 2.41 8.52
N ARG A 65 -11.40 3.28 8.44
CA ARG A 65 -10.95 3.84 7.17
C ARG A 65 -10.38 2.73 6.28
N ASP A 66 -10.53 2.84 4.98
CA ASP A 66 -10.07 1.82 4.04
C ASP A 66 -8.57 1.46 4.26
N GLU A 67 -7.74 2.45 4.59
CA GLU A 67 -6.30 2.24 4.86
C GLU A 67 -6.01 1.53 6.20
N GLU A 68 -6.97 1.44 7.11
CA GLU A 68 -6.86 0.72 8.39
C GLU A 68 -7.25 -0.76 8.26
N LEU A 69 -7.99 -1.14 7.21
CA LEU A 69 -8.42 -2.52 7.00
C LEU A 69 -7.22 -3.49 6.96
N PRO A 70 -6.15 -3.24 6.18
CA PRO A 70 -4.98 -4.11 6.19
C PRO A 70 -4.36 -4.26 7.58
N VAL A 71 -4.41 -3.21 8.44
CA VAL A 71 -3.84 -3.27 9.80
C VAL A 71 -4.61 -4.24 10.69
N VAL A 72 -5.95 -4.23 10.61
CA VAL A 72 -6.81 -5.17 11.36
C VAL A 72 -6.44 -6.61 11.03
N PHE A 73 -6.36 -6.96 9.75
CA PHE A 73 -6.05 -8.33 9.31
C PHE A 73 -4.59 -8.70 9.55
N PHE A 74 -3.67 -7.75 9.40
CA PHE A 74 -2.26 -7.95 9.72
C PHE A 74 -2.08 -8.33 11.19
N LEU A 75 -2.63 -7.54 12.11
CA LEU A 75 -2.54 -7.81 13.54
C LEU A 75 -3.27 -9.10 13.94
N ALA A 76 -4.46 -9.34 13.41
CA ALA A 76 -5.20 -10.59 13.64
C ALA A 76 -4.36 -11.81 13.23
N SER A 77 -3.72 -11.77 12.07
CA SER A 77 -2.83 -12.82 11.58
C SER A 77 -1.59 -13.00 12.47
N ARG A 78 -0.94 -11.89 12.89
CA ARG A 78 0.27 -11.94 13.73
C ARG A 78 -0.02 -12.41 15.16
N ALA A 79 -1.13 -11.97 15.73
CA ALA A 79 -1.58 -12.36 17.06
C ALA A 79 -2.29 -13.74 17.08
N ARG A 80 -2.62 -14.30 15.91
CA ARG A 80 -3.39 -15.55 15.75
C ARG A 80 -4.77 -15.50 16.42
N VAL A 81 -5.45 -14.38 16.27
CA VAL A 81 -6.80 -14.16 16.78
C VAL A 81 -7.76 -13.79 15.66
N ALA A 82 -9.07 -13.90 15.91
CA ALA A 82 -10.08 -13.44 14.95
C ALA A 82 -10.02 -11.91 14.79
N PRO A 83 -10.28 -11.37 13.58
CA PRO A 83 -10.29 -9.92 13.34
C PRO A 83 -11.19 -9.13 14.29
N GLY A 84 -12.32 -9.74 14.73
CA GLY A 84 -13.23 -9.15 15.70
C GLY A 84 -12.60 -8.79 17.04
N VAL A 85 -11.54 -9.50 17.46
CA VAL A 85 -10.82 -9.21 18.71
C VAL A 85 -10.03 -7.90 18.54
N ILE A 86 -9.34 -7.73 17.41
CA ILE A 86 -8.60 -6.49 17.08
C ILE A 86 -9.56 -5.30 16.99
N ILE A 87 -10.70 -5.49 16.30
CA ILE A 87 -11.75 -4.48 16.19
C ILE A 87 -12.24 -4.06 17.59
N GLY A 88 -12.51 -5.03 18.47
CA GLY A 88 -12.99 -4.75 19.82
C GLY A 88 -11.99 -3.94 20.66
N LEU A 89 -10.68 -4.19 20.52
CA LEU A 89 -9.66 -3.40 21.19
C LEU A 89 -9.54 -1.99 20.61
N ARG A 90 -9.57 -1.86 19.28
CA ARG A 90 -9.52 -0.57 18.60
C ARG A 90 -10.74 0.31 18.94
N SER A 91 -11.94 -0.28 19.00
CA SER A 91 -13.18 0.42 19.39
C SER A 91 -13.16 0.90 20.85
N LYS A 92 -12.31 0.33 21.70
CA LYS A 92 -12.04 0.82 23.07
C LYS A 92 -11.03 1.96 23.11
N GLY A 93 -10.56 2.44 21.96
CA GLY A 93 -9.63 3.57 21.86
C GLY A 93 -8.15 3.21 21.95
N LEU A 94 -7.77 1.91 21.94
CA LEU A 94 -6.37 1.52 21.94
C LEU A 94 -5.71 1.92 20.60
N SER A 95 -4.48 2.44 20.66
CA SER A 95 -3.66 2.66 19.47
C SER A 95 -3.24 1.31 18.84
N TRP A 96 -2.81 1.34 17.59
CA TRP A 96 -2.27 0.14 16.93
C TRP A 96 -1.07 -0.42 17.67
N MET A 97 -0.25 0.45 18.28
CA MET A 97 0.88 0.02 19.10
C MET A 97 0.44 -0.61 20.41
N ASP A 98 -0.59 -0.07 21.09
CA ASP A 98 -1.12 -0.68 22.31
C ASP A 98 -1.65 -2.09 22.03
N ILE A 99 -2.37 -2.25 20.91
CA ILE A 99 -2.88 -3.56 20.46
C ILE A 99 -1.71 -4.51 20.16
N THR A 100 -0.66 -4.02 19.50
CA THR A 100 0.54 -4.81 19.23
C THR A 100 1.17 -5.34 20.50
N LEU A 101 1.38 -4.46 21.47
CA LEU A 101 1.99 -4.82 22.75
C LEU A 101 1.06 -5.67 23.62
N HIS A 102 -0.27 -5.48 23.54
CA HIS A 102 -1.27 -6.30 24.22
C HIS A 102 -1.13 -7.79 23.89
N PHE A 103 -0.78 -8.12 22.63
CA PHE A 103 -0.53 -9.49 22.21
C PHE A 103 0.93 -9.94 22.35
N GLY A 104 1.77 -9.19 23.04
CA GLY A 104 3.19 -9.50 23.20
C GLY A 104 4.00 -9.44 21.90
N LEU A 105 3.45 -8.77 20.87
CA LEU A 105 4.15 -8.55 19.63
C LEU A 105 5.13 -7.37 19.74
N SER A 106 6.11 -7.32 18.85
CA SER A 106 7.13 -6.27 18.80
C SER A 106 6.90 -5.33 17.61
N PRO A 107 7.24 -4.03 17.73
CA PRO A 107 7.23 -3.10 16.57
C PRO A 107 8.05 -3.57 15.37
N GLU A 108 8.98 -4.50 15.59
CA GLU A 108 9.76 -5.13 14.51
C GLU A 108 8.90 -5.76 13.43
N ILE A 109 7.68 -6.23 13.76
CA ILE A 109 6.76 -6.83 12.79
C ILE A 109 6.36 -5.89 11.66
N TYR A 110 6.47 -4.57 11.87
CA TYR A 110 6.11 -3.55 10.88
C TYR A 110 7.25 -3.19 9.93
N TYR A 111 8.50 -3.55 10.26
CA TYR A 111 9.64 -3.19 9.43
C TYR A 111 9.57 -3.82 8.05
N VAL A 112 9.63 -2.98 7.01
CA VAL A 112 9.72 -3.41 5.61
C VAL A 112 11.13 -3.07 5.11
N PRO A 113 11.93 -4.05 4.67
CA PRO A 113 13.25 -3.77 4.12
C PRO A 113 13.17 -2.91 2.86
N VAL A 114 14.00 -1.86 2.78
CA VAL A 114 14.13 -0.97 1.62
C VAL A 114 15.60 -0.82 1.25
N LYS A 115 15.88 -0.67 -0.04
CA LYS A 115 17.25 -0.58 -0.56
C LYS A 115 17.87 0.80 -0.31
N GLU A 116 17.07 1.86 -0.39
CA GLU A 116 17.53 3.23 -0.19
C GLU A 116 17.04 3.79 1.15
N VAL A 117 17.97 4.43 1.89
CA VAL A 117 17.75 4.90 3.25
C VAL A 117 17.28 6.36 3.32
N ARG A 118 17.19 7.08 2.19
CA ARG A 118 16.65 8.44 2.14
C ARG A 118 15.13 8.41 2.00
N VAL A 119 14.49 8.11 3.13
CA VAL A 119 13.05 8.01 3.20
C VAL A 119 12.49 9.32 3.73
N GLY A 120 11.78 10.05 2.87
CA GLY A 120 11.05 11.27 3.25
C GLY A 120 9.68 10.94 3.91
N PRO A 121 8.89 11.98 4.22
CA PRO A 121 7.52 11.79 4.68
C PRO A 121 6.70 10.94 3.68
N PRO A 122 5.74 10.13 4.18
CA PRO A 122 5.36 9.96 5.59
C PRO A 122 6.20 8.91 6.35
N TYR A 123 7.15 8.24 5.70
CA TYR A 123 7.90 7.11 6.27
C TYR A 123 9.15 7.51 7.06
N GLY A 124 9.66 8.73 6.86
CA GLY A 124 10.95 9.16 7.40
C GLY A 124 11.07 9.03 8.90
N LYS A 125 10.01 9.29 9.65
CA LYS A 125 9.98 9.17 11.11
C LYS A 125 10.11 7.71 11.55
N ALA A 126 9.30 6.82 11.01
CA ALA A 126 9.32 5.39 11.33
C ALA A 126 10.68 4.75 11.00
N TYR A 127 11.19 4.96 9.78
CA TYR A 127 12.51 4.45 9.41
C TYR A 127 13.65 5.10 10.19
N GLY A 128 13.50 6.37 10.59
CA GLY A 128 14.44 7.05 11.49
C GLY A 128 14.59 6.33 12.84
N HIS A 129 13.50 5.83 13.41
CA HIS A 129 13.52 5.03 14.63
C HIS A 129 14.29 3.72 14.41
N TYR A 130 13.97 2.95 13.36
CA TYR A 130 14.66 1.70 13.04
C TYR A 130 16.15 1.89 12.76
N LYS A 131 16.53 3.00 12.12
CA LYS A 131 17.94 3.31 11.83
C LYS A 131 18.74 3.71 13.07
N LYS A 132 18.11 4.42 14.02
CA LYS A 132 18.78 4.94 15.22
C LYS A 132 19.03 3.85 16.26
N HIS A 133 18.29 2.75 16.22
CA HIS A 133 18.36 1.68 17.20
C HIS A 133 18.89 0.39 16.59
N PRO A 134 19.79 -0.33 17.28
CA PRO A 134 20.17 -1.67 16.86
C PRO A 134 18.97 -2.62 16.92
N LYS A 135 18.97 -3.67 16.10
CA LYS A 135 17.80 -4.56 15.94
C LYS A 135 17.27 -5.15 17.26
N HIS A 136 18.13 -5.46 18.21
CA HIS A 136 17.71 -6.01 19.52
C HIS A 136 16.91 -5.01 20.36
N GLU A 137 16.97 -3.72 20.06
CA GLU A 137 16.21 -2.66 20.72
C GLU A 137 14.90 -2.29 20.00
N TRP A 138 14.66 -2.80 18.80
CA TRP A 138 13.47 -2.46 18.01
C TRP A 138 12.16 -2.74 18.73
N LYS A 139 12.15 -3.67 19.67
CA LYS A 139 11.00 -3.93 20.54
C LYS A 139 10.57 -2.73 21.41
N ARG A 140 11.42 -1.70 21.54
CA ARG A 140 11.16 -0.48 22.32
C ARG A 140 10.75 0.71 21.44
N ILE A 141 10.72 0.55 20.11
CA ILE A 141 10.34 1.61 19.21
C ILE A 141 8.85 1.91 19.38
N ALA A 142 8.52 3.19 19.57
CA ALA A 142 7.15 3.68 19.58
C ALA A 142 6.80 4.22 18.18
N LEU A 143 5.80 3.61 17.56
CA LEU A 143 5.24 4.07 16.27
C LEU A 143 3.89 4.74 16.53
N ALA A 144 3.61 5.84 15.83
CA ALA A 144 2.28 6.42 15.80
C ALA A 144 1.33 5.56 14.96
N ASP A 145 0.04 5.75 15.10
CA ASP A 145 -0.98 5.01 14.34
C ASP A 145 -0.77 5.17 12.82
N ASP A 146 -0.45 6.39 12.37
CA ASP A 146 -0.17 6.64 10.96
C ASP A 146 1.10 5.94 10.47
N ASP A 147 2.14 5.81 11.30
CA ASP A 147 3.33 5.03 10.97
C ASP A 147 2.98 3.56 10.74
N VAL A 148 2.15 2.98 11.62
CA VAL A 148 1.67 1.60 11.49
C VAL A 148 0.85 1.42 10.22
N VAL A 149 -0.13 2.30 9.97
CA VAL A 149 -0.95 2.27 8.76
C VAL A 149 -0.09 2.34 7.50
N ASN A 150 0.86 3.28 7.46
CA ASN A 150 1.75 3.44 6.31
C ASN A 150 2.63 2.19 6.07
N LEU A 151 3.23 1.62 7.12
CA LEU A 151 4.12 0.45 7.00
C LEU A 151 3.36 -0.83 6.63
N VAL A 152 2.16 -1.04 7.17
CA VAL A 152 1.35 -2.22 6.85
C VAL A 152 0.84 -2.15 5.41
N ASN A 153 0.34 -1.00 4.96
CA ASN A 153 -0.09 -0.83 3.56
C ASN A 153 1.08 -0.93 2.58
N LEU A 154 2.25 -0.38 2.94
CA LEU A 154 3.47 -0.54 2.16
C LEU A 154 3.79 -2.01 1.94
N ARG A 155 3.81 -2.80 3.02
CA ARG A 155 4.03 -4.25 2.95
C ARG A 155 2.97 -4.94 2.09
N PHE A 156 1.70 -4.72 2.40
CA PHE A 156 0.58 -5.35 1.71
C PHE A 156 0.66 -5.13 0.20
N ILE A 157 0.76 -3.88 -0.25
CA ILE A 157 0.76 -3.55 -1.67
C ILE A 157 2.02 -4.09 -2.35
N SER A 158 3.19 -3.96 -1.71
CA SER A 158 4.45 -4.44 -2.29
C SER A 158 4.49 -5.95 -2.44
N GLU A 159 4.11 -6.70 -1.40
CA GLU A 159 4.13 -8.15 -1.42
C GLU A 159 3.02 -8.75 -2.29
N HIS A 160 1.81 -8.19 -2.23
CA HIS A 160 0.67 -8.71 -3.01
C HIS A 160 0.86 -8.56 -4.52
N HIS A 161 1.39 -7.42 -4.95
CA HIS A 161 1.57 -7.12 -6.38
C HIS A 161 2.99 -7.32 -6.90
N GLY A 162 3.95 -7.69 -6.04
CA GLY A 162 5.35 -7.86 -6.44
C GLY A 162 6.05 -6.55 -6.82
N TYR A 163 5.65 -5.42 -6.23
CA TYR A 163 6.29 -4.12 -6.45
C TYR A 163 7.38 -3.85 -5.43
N ALA A 164 8.44 -3.15 -5.86
CA ALA A 164 9.47 -2.68 -4.94
C ALA A 164 8.84 -1.70 -3.92
N PRO A 165 9.12 -1.86 -2.61
CA PRO A 165 8.58 -0.96 -1.60
C PRO A 165 8.87 0.51 -1.89
N GLU A 166 10.03 0.83 -2.45
CA GLU A 166 10.44 2.20 -2.79
C GLU A 166 9.50 2.85 -3.81
N THR A 167 8.94 2.06 -4.74
CA THR A 167 7.96 2.54 -5.72
C THR A 167 6.66 2.95 -5.04
N VAL A 168 6.15 2.12 -4.13
CA VAL A 168 4.95 2.41 -3.34
C VAL A 168 5.18 3.62 -2.43
N MET A 169 6.36 3.69 -1.79
CA MET A 169 6.74 4.82 -0.94
C MET A 169 6.78 6.14 -1.70
N LYS A 170 7.32 6.15 -2.93
CA LYS A 170 7.34 7.33 -3.79
C LYS A 170 5.93 7.83 -4.09
N MET A 171 5.03 6.94 -4.51
CA MET A 171 3.63 7.29 -4.77
C MET A 171 2.94 7.86 -3.53
N ARG A 172 3.22 7.29 -2.35
CA ARG A 172 2.65 7.78 -1.08
C ARG A 172 3.23 9.15 -0.69
N ALA A 173 4.52 9.39 -0.92
CA ALA A 173 5.18 10.68 -0.68
C ALA A 173 4.63 11.80 -1.58
N GLU A 174 4.05 11.45 -2.73
CA GLU A 174 3.29 12.35 -3.61
C GLU A 174 1.90 12.70 -3.05
N GLY A 175 1.55 12.24 -1.83
CA GLY A 175 0.26 12.48 -1.19
C GLY A 175 -0.87 11.53 -1.62
N ARG A 176 -0.59 10.52 -2.43
CA ARG A 176 -1.63 9.61 -2.94
C ARG A 176 -2.13 8.68 -1.83
N PRO A 177 -3.46 8.51 -1.66
CA PRO A 177 -4.02 7.53 -0.74
C PRO A 177 -3.70 6.10 -1.22
N PHE A 178 -3.61 5.14 -0.27
CA PHE A 178 -3.24 3.76 -0.61
C PHE A 178 -4.23 3.05 -1.54
N VAL A 179 -5.51 3.36 -1.43
CA VAL A 179 -6.51 2.84 -2.37
C VAL A 179 -6.20 3.28 -3.82
N ALA A 180 -5.80 4.55 -4.02
CA ALA A 180 -5.42 5.06 -5.34
C ALA A 180 -4.09 4.48 -5.85
N ILE A 181 -3.13 4.27 -4.96
CA ILE A 181 -1.86 3.60 -5.28
C ILE A 181 -2.14 2.16 -5.73
N HIS A 182 -2.93 1.43 -4.95
CA HIS A 182 -3.35 0.07 -5.26
C HIS A 182 -4.05 -0.01 -6.62
N GLU A 183 -5.01 0.88 -6.86
CA GLU A 183 -5.77 0.92 -8.12
C GLU A 183 -4.86 1.13 -9.34
N THR A 184 -3.87 2.02 -9.22
CA THR A 184 -2.88 2.25 -10.28
C THR A 184 -2.07 0.98 -10.57
N ILE A 185 -1.54 0.35 -9.52
CA ILE A 185 -0.73 -0.87 -9.63
C ILE A 185 -1.56 -2.04 -10.17
N TYR A 186 -2.80 -2.15 -9.73
CA TYR A 186 -3.75 -3.19 -10.17
C TYR A 186 -4.03 -3.08 -11.68
N LYS A 187 -4.32 -1.86 -12.18
CA LYS A 187 -4.54 -1.60 -13.61
C LYS A 187 -3.30 -1.89 -14.44
N GLU A 188 -2.13 -1.42 -14.02
CA GLU A 188 -0.86 -1.70 -14.71
C GLU A 188 -0.56 -3.20 -14.77
N GLY A 189 -0.88 -3.96 -13.71
CA GLY A 189 -0.76 -5.41 -13.67
C GLY A 189 -1.65 -6.08 -14.71
N LYS A 190 -2.92 -5.66 -14.78
CA LYS A 190 -3.90 -6.18 -15.72
C LYS A 190 -3.48 -5.94 -17.19
N ASP A 191 -3.00 -4.73 -17.49
CA ASP A 191 -2.55 -4.36 -18.84
C ASP A 191 -1.30 -5.15 -19.27
N ARG A 192 -0.38 -5.40 -18.35
CA ARG A 192 0.81 -6.25 -18.62
C ARG A 192 0.41 -7.69 -18.94
N HIS A 193 -0.56 -8.26 -18.25
CA HIS A 193 -1.05 -9.61 -18.52
C HIS A 193 -1.80 -9.70 -19.86
N ALA A 194 -2.59 -8.68 -20.21
CA ALA A 194 -3.28 -8.61 -21.50
C ALA A 194 -2.28 -8.61 -22.66
N ARG A 195 -1.28 -7.71 -22.62
CA ARG A 195 -0.24 -7.61 -23.68
C ARG A 195 0.59 -8.88 -23.82
N LYS A 196 0.84 -9.61 -22.73
CA LYS A 196 1.58 -10.86 -22.79
C LYS A 196 0.77 -11.95 -23.48
N LYS A 197 -0.53 -12.01 -23.22
CA LYS A 197 -1.44 -12.98 -23.86
C LYS A 197 -1.53 -12.76 -25.36
N ASP A 198 -1.70 -11.52 -25.81
CA ASP A 198 -1.75 -11.18 -27.24
C ASP A 198 -0.46 -11.57 -27.98
N HIS A 199 0.71 -11.45 -27.30
CA HIS A 199 2.00 -11.80 -27.90
C HIS A 199 2.28 -13.31 -27.93
N ASP A 200 1.68 -14.09 -27.04
CA ASP A 200 1.81 -15.55 -27.03
C ASP A 200 0.84 -16.17 -28.05
N ASP A 201 -0.34 -15.61 -28.29
CA ASP A 201 -1.30 -16.03 -29.31
C ASP A 201 -0.75 -15.82 -30.73
N ASP A 202 -0.01 -14.71 -30.99
CA ASP A 202 0.64 -14.43 -32.28
C ASP A 202 1.79 -15.42 -32.62
N ARG A 203 2.36 -16.11 -31.65
CA ARG A 203 3.43 -17.12 -31.86
C ARG A 203 2.91 -18.48 -32.25
N ASP A 204 1.68 -18.83 -31.91
CA ASP A 204 1.11 -20.15 -32.20
C ASP A 204 0.54 -20.26 -33.65
N ASP A 205 0.27 -19.11 -34.31
CA ASP A 205 -0.27 -19.11 -35.68
C ASP A 205 0.82 -19.17 -36.78
N GLY A 206 2.10 -19.02 -36.41
CA GLY A 206 3.27 -19.12 -37.33
C GLY A 206 3.71 -20.54 -37.69
N GLY A 207 3.17 -21.58 -37.03
CA GLY A 207 3.64 -22.98 -37.15
C GLY A 207 2.93 -23.88 -38.17
N LYS A 208 1.91 -23.41 -38.89
CA LYS A 208 1.09 -24.25 -39.77
C LYS A 208 1.17 -23.95 -41.28
N LYS A 209 2.29 -23.46 -41.77
CA LYS A 209 2.52 -23.42 -43.25
C LYS A 209 3.85 -24.06 -43.60
N GLY A 210 3.84 -25.38 -43.85
CA GLY A 210 5.02 -26.11 -44.31
C GLY A 210 4.80 -27.59 -44.46
N LYS A 211 3.63 -28.06 -44.96
CA LYS A 211 3.54 -29.42 -45.55
C LYS A 211 4.06 -29.33 -46.99
N GLY A 212 5.38 -29.30 -47.17
CA GLY A 212 6.09 -29.57 -48.39
C GLY A 212 6.09 -31.08 -48.63
N SER A 213 5.40 -31.50 -49.69
CA SER A 213 5.44 -32.80 -50.37
C SER A 213 6.89 -33.22 -50.59
N TRP A 214 7.34 -34.31 -49.97
CA TRP A 214 8.53 -35.03 -50.36
C TRP A 214 8.13 -36.30 -51.09
N ASN A 215 8.34 -36.24 -52.38
CA ASN A 215 8.15 -37.31 -53.33
C ASN A 215 9.26 -38.37 -53.16
N GLU A 216 8.86 -39.60 -53.15
CA GLU A 216 9.60 -40.83 -53.09
C GLU A 216 10.46 -40.99 -54.33
N LYS A 217 11.77 -41.21 -54.20
CA LYS A 217 12.60 -42.10 -55.08
C LYS A 217 14.07 -42.10 -54.61
N GLY A 218 14.59 -43.27 -54.30
CA GLY A 218 16.04 -43.43 -54.20
C GLY A 218 16.44 -44.72 -53.47
N LYS A 219 16.40 -45.89 -54.20
CA LYS A 219 17.07 -47.11 -53.85
C LYS A 219 18.56 -46.93 -53.65
N GLY A 220 19.18 -47.62 -52.70
CA GLY A 220 20.59 -47.90 -52.83
C GLY A 220 21.35 -48.33 -51.57
N LYS A 221 21.46 -49.65 -51.46
CA LYS A 221 22.66 -50.45 -51.04
C LYS A 221 23.24 -50.20 -49.61
N GLY A 222 23.22 -51.34 -48.92
CA GLY A 222 23.83 -51.62 -47.65
C GLY A 222 25.34 -51.51 -47.60
N LYS A 223 25.81 -51.34 -46.40
CA LYS A 223 27.12 -51.82 -45.91
C LYS A 223 27.02 -52.24 -44.46
N LYS A 224 27.21 -53.53 -44.27
CA LYS A 224 27.40 -54.26 -43.02
C LYS A 224 28.80 -53.91 -42.50
N TRP A 225 28.96 -53.49 -41.26
CA TRP A 225 30.23 -53.59 -40.55
C TRP A 225 30.00 -54.30 -39.23
N LYS A 226 30.89 -55.27 -39.05
CA LYS A 226 30.97 -56.22 -37.93
C LYS A 226 31.73 -55.58 -36.77
N ASP A 227 31.37 -56.12 -35.65
CA ASP A 227 32.06 -56.26 -34.37
C ASP A 227 33.59 -56.00 -34.33
N ASN A 228 33.99 -55.18 -33.32
CA ASN A 228 34.91 -55.62 -32.28
C ASN A 228 34.72 -54.68 -31.06
#